data_a05c3fa6f75d2349aa7f32dac34c6deb
#
_entry.id   a05c3fa6f75d2349aa7f32dac34c6deb
#
_cell.length_a   1.000
_cell.length_b   1.000
_cell.length_c   1.000
_cell.angle_alpha   90.00
_cell.angle_beta   90.00
_cell.angle_gamma   90.00
#
_symmetry.space_group_name_H-M   'P 1'
#
loop_
_entity.id
_entity.type
_entity.pdbx_description
1 polymer ?
#
loop_
_entity_poly.entity_id
_entity_poly.type
_entity_poly.pdbx_seq_one_letter_code
_entity_poly.pdbx_strand_id
1 'polypeptide(L)'
;DLEMTWNTDNWLRRMAAGFDTLRVRSGIYPQFLDRAIAAGYRTGTELGPLLHVGPFKIITDGSLNTRTAFCVDPYPGMGDYRGLLTVQPHDLVEWLARGEAFTPAVHAIGDAANHLALDAFESLGVTGRIEHAQLVSDDDFARFAELGVIASVQPEHAMDDRDVAERYWAGRTGRGYALASLHDAGATLLLGSDAPVAPLDPWVTIAAAVGRSRGREPWHPEQRISAQVALAASVETQVEVGAIADLAVVELDPLTAGEEQLRGMPVAATFLAGRVTHSVL
;
A
#
# COMPACT_ATOMS: atom_id res chain seq x y z
N ASP A 1 -9.08 -4.62 -1.55
CA ASP A 1 -9.17 -5.73 -0.59
C ASP A 1 -8.16 -6.82 -0.97
N LEU A 2 -7.20 -7.10 -0.09
CA LEU A 2 -6.14 -8.10 -0.27
C LEU A 2 -6.22 -9.21 0.80
N GLU A 3 -7.43 -9.63 1.16
CA GLU A 3 -7.66 -10.79 2.03
C GLU A 3 -7.15 -12.08 1.37
N MET A 4 -6.49 -12.95 2.17
CA MET A 4 -5.84 -14.19 1.71
C MET A 4 -6.80 -15.32 1.30
N THR A 5 -8.09 -15.03 1.21
CA THR A 5 -9.14 -15.96 0.80
C THR A 5 -9.65 -15.63 -0.59
N TRP A 6 -10.46 -16.51 -1.20
CA TRP A 6 -11.22 -16.18 -2.42
C TRP A 6 -12.36 -15.24 -2.06
N ASN A 7 -12.04 -13.96 -1.91
CA ASN A 7 -12.97 -12.98 -1.35
C ASN A 7 -13.97 -12.40 -2.37
N THR A 8 -13.78 -12.64 -3.63
CA THR A 8 -14.69 -12.23 -4.72
C THR A 8 -16.13 -12.68 -4.46
N ASP A 9 -16.35 -13.96 -4.12
CA ASP A 9 -17.69 -14.50 -3.85
C ASP A 9 -18.30 -13.88 -2.59
N ASN A 10 -17.48 -13.52 -1.60
CA ASN A 10 -17.91 -12.85 -0.39
C ASN A 10 -18.43 -11.44 -0.69
N TRP A 11 -17.73 -10.71 -1.55
CA TRP A 11 -18.14 -9.38 -1.97
C TRP A 11 -19.40 -9.40 -2.83
N LEU A 12 -19.53 -10.34 -3.75
CA LEU A 12 -20.78 -10.54 -4.50
C LEU A 12 -21.97 -10.77 -3.58
N ARG A 13 -21.82 -11.61 -2.55
CA ARG A 13 -22.90 -11.85 -1.55
C ARG A 13 -23.20 -10.60 -0.72
N ARG A 14 -22.18 -9.85 -0.28
CA ARG A 14 -22.36 -8.60 0.48
C ARG A 14 -23.11 -7.57 -0.36
N MET A 15 -22.72 -7.37 -1.61
CA MET A 15 -23.39 -6.42 -2.51
C MET A 15 -24.84 -6.85 -2.81
N ALA A 16 -25.09 -8.14 -3.03
CA ALA A 16 -26.44 -8.66 -3.19
C ALA A 16 -27.30 -8.48 -1.93
N ALA A 17 -26.69 -8.38 -0.74
CA ALA A 17 -27.34 -8.09 0.52
C ALA A 17 -27.50 -6.57 0.81
N GLY A 18 -27.14 -5.70 -0.15
CA GLY A 18 -27.31 -4.25 -0.05
C GLY A 18 -26.10 -3.48 0.51
N PHE A 19 -24.92 -4.12 0.64
CA PHE A 19 -23.67 -3.42 0.98
C PHE A 19 -23.08 -2.79 -0.28
N ASP A 20 -23.54 -1.61 -0.64
CA ASP A 20 -23.25 -0.92 -1.89
C ASP A 20 -22.66 0.51 -1.69
N THR A 21 -22.00 0.73 -0.54
CA THR A 21 -21.44 2.03 -0.18
C THR A 21 -19.95 2.17 -0.48
N LEU A 22 -19.32 1.12 -1.02
CA LEU A 22 -17.90 1.08 -1.35
C LEU A 22 -17.67 0.52 -2.75
N ARG A 23 -16.70 1.08 -3.46
CA ARG A 23 -16.10 0.48 -4.64
C ARG A 23 -14.98 -0.45 -4.19
N VAL A 24 -14.99 -1.70 -4.67
CA VAL A 24 -14.07 -2.74 -4.20
C VAL A 24 -13.30 -3.32 -5.38
N ARG A 25 -11.99 -3.50 -5.18
CA ARG A 25 -11.12 -4.35 -6.00
C ARG A 25 -10.65 -5.51 -5.16
N SER A 26 -11.12 -6.72 -5.48
CA SER A 26 -10.79 -7.96 -4.76
C SER A 26 -9.55 -8.61 -5.37
N GLY A 27 -8.44 -8.64 -4.63
CA GLY A 27 -7.17 -9.22 -5.07
C GLY A 27 -7.22 -10.74 -5.22
N ILE A 28 -6.29 -11.25 -6.02
CA ILE A 28 -6.10 -12.68 -6.28
C ILE A 28 -4.77 -13.11 -5.66
N TYR A 29 -4.76 -14.21 -4.92
CA TYR A 29 -3.55 -14.82 -4.36
C TYR A 29 -3.09 -16.03 -5.18
N PRO A 30 -1.81 -16.46 -5.07
CA PRO A 30 -1.25 -17.57 -5.86
C PRO A 30 -2.07 -18.85 -5.82
N GLN A 31 -2.61 -19.24 -4.65
CA GLN A 31 -3.44 -20.44 -4.50
C GLN A 31 -4.76 -20.37 -5.27
N PHE A 32 -5.15 -19.22 -5.76
CA PHE A 32 -6.38 -19.01 -6.54
C PHE A 32 -6.12 -18.58 -7.99
N LEU A 33 -4.86 -18.47 -8.40
CA LEU A 33 -4.50 -17.99 -9.74
C LEU A 33 -5.14 -18.83 -10.84
N ASP A 34 -5.04 -20.16 -10.75
CA ASP A 34 -5.62 -21.06 -11.75
C ASP A 34 -7.14 -20.95 -11.83
N ARG A 35 -7.80 -20.76 -10.67
CA ARG A 35 -9.25 -20.50 -10.62
C ARG A 35 -9.61 -19.20 -11.32
N ALA A 36 -8.84 -18.14 -11.10
CA ALA A 36 -9.08 -16.83 -11.69
C ALA A 36 -8.85 -16.86 -13.21
N ILE A 37 -7.79 -17.53 -13.68
CA ILE A 37 -7.50 -17.73 -15.11
C ILE A 37 -8.64 -18.54 -15.78
N ALA A 38 -9.06 -19.64 -15.16
CA ALA A 38 -10.16 -20.47 -15.69
C ALA A 38 -11.49 -19.72 -15.76
N ALA A 39 -11.71 -18.73 -14.87
CA ALA A 39 -12.86 -17.84 -14.89
C ALA A 39 -12.74 -16.71 -15.94
N GLY A 40 -11.60 -16.61 -16.65
CA GLY A 40 -11.34 -15.53 -17.60
C GLY A 40 -11.08 -14.17 -16.94
N TYR A 41 -10.70 -14.16 -15.67
CA TYR A 41 -10.45 -12.92 -14.92
C TYR A 41 -9.11 -12.30 -15.30
N ARG A 42 -9.06 -10.99 -15.20
CA ARG A 42 -7.87 -10.13 -15.25
C ARG A 42 -8.09 -8.92 -14.36
N THR A 43 -7.05 -8.23 -13.98
CA THR A 43 -7.21 -6.97 -13.22
C THR A 43 -8.14 -6.02 -13.95
N GLY A 44 -9.12 -5.46 -13.24
CA GLY A 44 -10.13 -4.57 -13.78
C GLY A 44 -11.37 -5.26 -14.34
N THR A 45 -11.42 -6.61 -14.41
CA THR A 45 -12.66 -7.31 -14.81
C THR A 45 -13.80 -6.89 -13.90
N GLU A 46 -14.86 -6.36 -14.48
CA GLU A 46 -16.06 -5.94 -13.76
C GLU A 46 -16.90 -7.18 -13.39
N LEU A 47 -17.18 -7.33 -12.10
CA LEU A 47 -17.99 -8.40 -11.53
C LEU A 47 -19.34 -7.90 -11.02
N GLY A 48 -19.52 -6.60 -11.03
CA GLY A 48 -20.72 -5.86 -10.66
C GLY A 48 -20.41 -4.37 -10.65
N PRO A 49 -21.42 -3.51 -10.48
CA PRO A 49 -21.27 -2.05 -10.60
C PRO A 49 -20.20 -1.42 -9.71
N LEU A 50 -19.90 -2.08 -8.57
CA LEU A 50 -18.95 -1.59 -7.57
C LEU A 50 -17.86 -2.63 -7.24
N LEU A 51 -17.81 -3.77 -7.96
CA LEU A 51 -16.84 -4.83 -7.70
C LEU A 51 -16.03 -5.13 -8.95
N HIS A 52 -14.72 -5.05 -8.81
CA HIS A 52 -13.76 -5.40 -9.85
C HIS A 52 -12.74 -6.41 -9.33
N VAL A 53 -12.19 -7.19 -10.24
CA VAL A 53 -11.01 -8.00 -9.95
C VAL A 53 -9.83 -7.07 -9.71
N GLY A 54 -9.17 -7.25 -8.57
CA GLY A 54 -8.02 -6.49 -8.12
C GLY A 54 -6.68 -7.05 -8.63
N PRO A 55 -5.59 -6.70 -7.98
CA PRO A 55 -4.25 -7.14 -8.36
C PRO A 55 -3.97 -8.58 -7.95
N PHE A 56 -2.90 -9.15 -8.50
CA PHE A 56 -2.31 -10.41 -8.09
C PHE A 56 -1.35 -10.17 -6.91
N LYS A 57 -1.74 -10.61 -5.72
CA LYS A 57 -1.00 -10.38 -4.47
C LYS A 57 -0.07 -11.54 -4.16
N ILE A 58 1.22 -11.24 -4.03
CA ILE A 58 2.26 -12.18 -3.62
C ILE A 58 2.92 -11.65 -2.35
N ILE A 59 3.20 -12.51 -1.36
CA ILE A 59 3.88 -12.16 -0.11
C ILE A 59 5.27 -12.79 -0.16
N THR A 60 6.33 -11.96 -0.22
CA THR A 60 7.70 -12.46 -0.39
C THR A 60 8.48 -12.60 0.90
N ASP A 61 8.11 -11.83 1.94
CA ASP A 61 8.74 -11.92 3.26
C ASP A 61 7.73 -11.69 4.39
N GLY A 62 8.20 -11.61 5.61
CA GLY A 62 7.34 -11.33 6.76
C GLY A 62 7.42 -9.87 7.22
N SER A 63 7.21 -9.61 8.53
CA SER A 63 7.12 -8.27 9.10
C SER A 63 8.29 -7.93 10.03
N LEU A 64 8.48 -6.63 10.27
CA LEU A 64 9.45 -6.13 11.26
C LEU A 64 9.13 -6.65 12.66
N ASN A 65 7.87 -6.58 13.08
CA ASN A 65 7.43 -6.95 14.43
C ASN A 65 7.72 -8.42 14.78
N THR A 66 7.60 -9.30 13.81
CA THR A 66 7.93 -10.71 13.94
C THR A 66 9.41 -11.02 13.66
N ARG A 67 10.18 -10.03 13.24
CA ARG A 67 11.58 -10.16 12.80
C ARG A 67 11.73 -11.13 11.61
N THR A 68 10.72 -11.18 10.77
CA THR A 68 10.69 -12.02 9.57
C THR A 68 10.76 -11.22 8.26
N ALA A 69 10.81 -9.89 8.33
CA ALA A 69 11.18 -9.07 7.18
C ALA A 69 12.58 -9.45 6.71
N PHE A 70 12.76 -9.75 5.42
CA PHE A 70 14.02 -10.27 4.88
C PHE A 70 14.97 -9.13 4.54
N CYS A 71 16.04 -9.00 5.34
CA CYS A 71 16.96 -7.87 5.32
C CYS A 71 18.36 -8.26 4.80
N VAL A 72 19.08 -7.27 4.28
CA VAL A 72 20.49 -7.40 3.89
C VAL A 72 21.36 -7.68 5.12
N ASP A 73 21.10 -6.97 6.23
CA ASP A 73 21.84 -7.17 7.47
C ASP A 73 21.06 -8.06 8.45
N PRO A 74 21.78 -8.85 9.28
CA PRO A 74 21.15 -9.68 10.30
C PRO A 74 20.42 -8.87 11.37
N TYR A 75 19.42 -9.48 11.99
CA TYR A 75 18.75 -8.93 13.16
C TYR A 75 19.68 -8.91 14.38
N PRO A 76 19.70 -7.80 15.14
CA PRO A 76 20.56 -7.68 16.33
C PRO A 76 20.34 -8.83 17.32
N GLY A 77 21.43 -9.47 17.73
CA GLY A 77 21.42 -10.56 18.71
C GLY A 77 20.93 -11.92 18.20
N MET A 78 20.72 -12.06 16.85
CA MET A 78 20.23 -13.31 16.25
C MET A 78 21.25 -14.00 15.33
N GLY A 79 22.56 -13.74 15.52
CA GLY A 79 23.62 -14.30 14.66
C GLY A 79 23.45 -13.82 13.23
N ASP A 80 23.49 -14.75 12.27
CA ASP A 80 23.36 -14.44 10.83
C ASP A 80 21.91 -14.42 10.33
N TYR A 81 20.91 -14.47 11.25
CA TYR A 81 19.51 -14.48 10.87
C TYR A 81 19.06 -13.13 10.30
N ARG A 82 18.53 -13.16 9.07
CA ARG A 82 18.17 -11.98 8.26
C ARG A 82 16.67 -11.84 8.00
N GLY A 83 15.84 -12.67 8.62
CA GLY A 83 14.41 -12.78 8.33
C GLY A 83 14.09 -14.03 7.50
N LEU A 84 12.90 -14.05 6.90
CA LEU A 84 12.40 -15.18 6.13
C LEU A 84 11.98 -14.72 4.73
N LEU A 85 12.56 -15.33 3.72
CA LEU A 85 12.08 -15.21 2.36
C LEU A 85 11.06 -16.33 2.13
N THR A 86 9.78 -15.98 1.98
CA THR A 86 8.67 -16.95 1.84
C THR A 86 8.47 -17.41 0.40
N VAL A 87 8.96 -16.61 -0.56
CA VAL A 87 8.95 -16.93 -2.00
C VAL A 87 10.35 -16.75 -2.53
N GLN A 88 10.91 -17.80 -3.14
CA GLN A 88 12.22 -17.70 -3.74
C GLN A 88 12.19 -16.83 -5.01
N PRO A 89 13.30 -16.17 -5.40
CA PRO A 89 13.30 -15.25 -6.55
C PRO A 89 12.82 -15.89 -7.85
N HIS A 90 13.20 -17.14 -8.13
CA HIS A 90 12.76 -17.86 -9.32
C HIS A 90 11.26 -18.17 -9.30
N ASP A 91 10.69 -18.49 -8.13
CA ASP A 91 9.26 -18.73 -7.96
C ASP A 91 8.46 -17.43 -8.15
N LEU A 92 9.00 -16.29 -7.66
CA LEU A 92 8.39 -14.99 -7.85
C LEU A 92 8.30 -14.64 -9.34
N VAL A 93 9.39 -14.82 -10.09
CA VAL A 93 9.41 -14.60 -11.55
C VAL A 93 8.41 -15.53 -12.25
N GLU A 94 8.36 -16.81 -11.88
CA GLU A 94 7.39 -17.76 -12.45
C GLU A 94 5.95 -17.33 -12.17
N TRP A 95 5.63 -16.94 -10.95
CA TRP A 95 4.27 -16.50 -10.59
C TRP A 95 3.87 -15.22 -11.30
N LEU A 96 4.77 -14.24 -11.41
CA LEU A 96 4.52 -13.01 -12.15
C LEU A 96 4.26 -13.29 -13.64
N ALA A 97 5.04 -14.19 -14.24
CA ALA A 97 4.87 -14.58 -15.64
C ALA A 97 3.53 -15.31 -15.86
N ARG A 98 3.16 -16.24 -14.95
CA ARG A 98 1.85 -16.93 -15.02
C ARG A 98 0.68 -16.01 -14.80
N GLY A 99 0.87 -14.98 -13.98
CA GLY A 99 -0.14 -13.98 -13.62
C GLY A 99 -0.19 -12.80 -14.58
N GLU A 100 0.32 -12.86 -15.80
CA GLU A 100 0.46 -11.75 -16.77
C GLU A 100 -0.84 -10.96 -17.04
N ALA A 101 -2.00 -11.58 -16.85
CA ALA A 101 -3.31 -10.93 -16.97
C ALA A 101 -3.66 -10.03 -15.78
N PHE A 102 -2.86 -10.06 -14.71
CA PHE A 102 -3.12 -9.34 -13.47
C PHE A 102 -1.98 -8.37 -13.17
N THR A 103 -2.33 -7.17 -12.71
CA THR A 103 -1.34 -6.23 -12.18
C THR A 103 -0.72 -6.80 -10.91
N PRO A 104 0.60 -6.95 -10.81
CA PRO A 104 1.25 -7.46 -9.61
C PRO A 104 1.13 -6.51 -8.42
N ALA A 105 0.96 -7.08 -7.22
CA ALA A 105 1.06 -6.41 -5.93
C ALA A 105 1.93 -7.28 -5.01
N VAL A 106 3.22 -6.97 -4.95
CA VAL A 106 4.22 -7.78 -4.23
C VAL A 106 4.48 -7.18 -2.87
N HIS A 107 4.20 -7.93 -1.79
CA HIS A 107 4.58 -7.53 -0.44
C HIS A 107 6.09 -7.71 -0.26
N ALA A 108 6.77 -6.65 0.11
CA ALA A 108 8.18 -6.66 0.50
C ALA A 108 8.44 -5.61 1.59
N ILE A 109 8.89 -6.06 2.76
CA ILE A 109 9.15 -5.21 3.92
C ILE A 109 10.64 -4.97 4.12
N GLY A 110 11.46 -6.02 4.11
CA GLY A 110 12.90 -5.90 4.27
C GLY A 110 13.60 -5.39 3.01
N ASP A 111 14.78 -4.77 3.18
CA ASP A 111 15.55 -4.21 2.06
C ASP A 111 16.01 -5.28 1.06
N ALA A 112 16.37 -6.48 1.51
CA ALA A 112 16.67 -7.58 0.61
C ALA A 112 15.43 -8.08 -0.14
N ALA A 113 14.24 -8.12 0.50
CA ALA A 113 13.00 -8.51 -0.17
C ALA A 113 12.57 -7.47 -1.22
N ASN A 114 12.69 -6.17 -0.92
CA ASN A 114 12.43 -5.09 -1.86
C ASN A 114 13.34 -5.18 -3.10
N HIS A 115 14.64 -5.38 -2.88
CA HIS A 115 15.61 -5.56 -3.96
C HIS A 115 15.24 -6.73 -4.89
N LEU A 116 14.96 -7.91 -4.32
CA LEU A 116 14.57 -9.09 -5.11
C LEU A 116 13.23 -8.92 -5.83
N ALA A 117 12.29 -8.17 -5.25
CA ALA A 117 11.03 -7.84 -5.92
C ALA A 117 11.27 -6.93 -7.13
N LEU A 118 12.11 -5.88 -7.00
CA LEU A 118 12.49 -5.02 -8.11
C LEU A 118 13.24 -5.79 -9.22
N ASP A 119 14.14 -6.72 -8.86
CA ASP A 119 14.82 -7.59 -9.83
C ASP A 119 13.82 -8.44 -10.63
N ALA A 120 12.78 -8.97 -9.97
CA ALA A 120 11.75 -9.75 -10.65
C ALA A 120 10.93 -8.89 -11.63
N PHE A 121 10.54 -7.66 -11.24
CA PHE A 121 9.87 -6.70 -12.13
C PHE A 121 10.75 -6.35 -13.33
N GLU A 122 12.03 -6.05 -13.10
CA GLU A 122 13.00 -5.71 -14.14
C GLU A 122 13.19 -6.85 -15.13
N SER A 123 13.40 -8.08 -14.62
CA SER A 123 13.68 -9.26 -15.46
C SER A 123 12.56 -9.59 -16.44
N LEU A 124 11.33 -9.27 -16.09
CA LEU A 124 10.13 -9.51 -16.91
C LEU A 124 9.69 -8.28 -17.71
N GLY A 125 10.23 -7.08 -17.39
CA GLY A 125 9.77 -5.83 -17.98
C GLY A 125 8.30 -5.52 -17.67
N VAL A 126 7.81 -5.96 -16.51
CA VAL A 126 6.42 -5.73 -16.07
C VAL A 126 6.36 -4.62 -15.03
N THR A 127 5.25 -3.91 -15.00
CA THR A 127 4.95 -2.90 -13.99
C THR A 127 3.95 -3.43 -12.97
N GLY A 128 3.88 -2.78 -11.81
CA GLY A 128 2.96 -3.17 -10.75
C GLY A 128 3.23 -2.32 -9.51
N ARG A 129 3.07 -2.92 -8.33
CA ARG A 129 3.36 -2.22 -7.10
C ARG A 129 4.04 -3.12 -6.07
N ILE A 130 4.88 -2.53 -5.23
CA ILE A 130 5.39 -3.14 -4.02
C ILE A 130 4.59 -2.61 -2.84
N GLU A 131 3.94 -3.52 -2.13
CA GLU A 131 3.23 -3.23 -0.89
C GLU A 131 4.22 -3.14 0.26
N HIS A 132 4.04 -2.16 1.09
CA HIS A 132 4.82 -1.78 2.25
C HIS A 132 6.10 -1.01 1.91
N ALA A 133 7.04 -1.56 1.15
CA ALA A 133 8.33 -0.91 0.86
C ALA A 133 8.91 -0.24 2.13
N GLN A 134 8.90 -0.98 3.27
CA GLN A 134 9.15 -0.38 4.58
C GLN A 134 10.61 -0.05 4.82
N LEU A 135 11.52 -0.95 4.46
CA LEU A 135 12.95 -0.70 4.48
C LEU A 135 13.47 -0.87 3.05
N VAL A 136 14.05 0.17 2.49
CA VAL A 136 14.54 0.19 1.10
C VAL A 136 16.02 0.55 1.09
N SER A 137 16.83 -0.12 0.29
CA SER A 137 18.24 0.22 0.10
C SER A 137 18.40 1.52 -0.68
N ASP A 138 19.45 2.29 -0.41
CA ASP A 138 19.69 3.59 -1.06
C ASP A 138 19.74 3.45 -2.59
N ASP A 139 20.33 2.38 -3.09
CA ASP A 139 20.44 2.10 -4.53
C ASP A 139 19.11 1.71 -5.18
N ASP A 140 18.10 1.33 -4.39
CA ASP A 140 16.81 0.86 -4.91
C ASP A 140 15.75 1.97 -5.00
N PHE A 141 15.94 3.13 -4.34
CA PHE A 141 14.95 4.21 -4.41
C PHE A 141 14.65 4.66 -5.84
N ALA A 142 15.69 4.87 -6.66
CA ALA A 142 15.52 5.30 -8.04
C ALA A 142 14.88 4.22 -8.92
N ARG A 143 15.08 2.93 -8.61
CA ARG A 143 14.58 1.81 -9.39
C ARG A 143 13.05 1.76 -9.42
N PHE A 144 12.35 2.23 -8.36
CA PHE A 144 10.89 2.34 -8.39
C PHE A 144 10.41 3.21 -9.56
N ALA A 145 11.03 4.38 -9.76
CA ALA A 145 10.69 5.28 -10.86
C ALA A 145 11.14 4.71 -12.22
N GLU A 146 12.36 4.20 -12.30
CA GLU A 146 12.97 3.67 -13.54
C GLU A 146 12.16 2.47 -14.08
N LEU A 147 11.64 1.61 -13.20
CA LEU A 147 10.84 0.44 -13.56
C LEU A 147 9.35 0.72 -13.62
N GLY A 148 8.91 1.94 -13.26
CA GLY A 148 7.49 2.29 -13.17
C GLY A 148 6.74 1.48 -12.11
N VAL A 149 7.43 1.05 -11.06
CA VAL A 149 6.85 0.31 -9.94
C VAL A 149 6.33 1.30 -8.90
N ILE A 150 5.07 1.13 -8.49
CA ILE A 150 4.43 1.97 -7.49
C ILE A 150 4.86 1.51 -6.09
N ALA A 151 5.24 2.45 -5.23
CA ALA A 151 5.44 2.20 -3.81
C ALA A 151 4.09 2.38 -3.07
N SER A 152 3.46 1.26 -2.72
CA SER A 152 2.18 1.23 -1.97
C SER A 152 2.48 1.12 -0.48
N VAL A 153 2.40 2.25 0.21
CA VAL A 153 2.96 2.42 1.55
C VAL A 153 1.88 2.73 2.59
N GLN A 154 2.18 2.44 3.87
CA GLN A 154 1.27 2.62 5.00
C GLN A 154 1.94 3.53 6.04
N PRO A 155 1.79 4.87 5.92
CA PRO A 155 2.46 5.83 6.80
C PRO A 155 2.19 5.64 8.29
N GLU A 156 0.99 5.19 8.68
CA GLU A 156 0.65 4.97 10.08
C GLU A 156 1.45 3.81 10.71
N HIS A 157 1.87 2.82 9.92
CA HIS A 157 2.76 1.76 10.41
C HIS A 157 4.08 2.32 10.98
N ALA A 158 4.60 3.42 10.40
CA ALA A 158 5.79 4.07 10.96
C ALA A 158 5.57 4.58 12.38
N MET A 159 4.34 4.98 12.71
CA MET A 159 4.00 5.47 14.06
C MET A 159 3.87 4.33 15.06
N ASP A 160 3.37 3.18 14.62
CA ASP A 160 3.24 1.99 15.45
C ASP A 160 4.59 1.28 15.65
N ASP A 161 5.38 1.19 14.60
CA ASP A 161 6.60 0.38 14.56
C ASP A 161 7.87 1.14 14.98
N ARG A 162 7.79 2.45 15.23
CA ARG A 162 8.92 3.33 15.56
C ARG A 162 9.92 2.69 16.54
N ASP A 163 9.43 2.29 17.72
CA ASP A 163 10.29 1.79 18.80
C ASP A 163 10.86 0.39 18.47
N VAL A 164 10.14 -0.40 17.68
CA VAL A 164 10.57 -1.71 17.18
C VAL A 164 11.63 -1.55 16.07
N ALA A 165 11.43 -0.57 15.18
CA ALA A 165 12.39 -0.23 14.13
C ALA A 165 13.72 0.26 14.72
N GLU A 166 13.68 1.16 15.70
CA GLU A 166 14.89 1.61 16.41
C GLU A 166 15.66 0.48 17.07
N ARG A 167 14.96 -0.58 17.50
CA ARG A 167 15.59 -1.75 18.11
C ARG A 167 16.17 -2.71 17.07
N TYR A 168 15.46 -3.00 16.00
CA TYR A 168 15.82 -4.09 15.07
C TYR A 168 16.44 -3.62 13.76
N TRP A 169 16.20 -2.36 13.40
CA TRP A 169 16.80 -1.69 12.23
C TRP A 169 17.72 -0.53 12.65
N ALA A 170 18.28 -0.60 13.87
CA ALA A 170 19.21 0.42 14.38
C ALA A 170 20.28 0.80 13.34
N GLY A 171 20.45 2.11 13.12
CA GLY A 171 21.37 2.64 12.11
C GLY A 171 20.84 2.60 10.66
N ARG A 172 19.65 2.02 10.42
CA ARG A 172 19.01 1.93 9.11
C ARG A 172 17.63 2.58 9.07
N THR A 173 17.14 3.07 10.19
CA THR A 173 15.77 3.62 10.33
C THR A 173 15.51 4.83 9.46
N GLY A 174 16.55 5.58 9.04
CA GLY A 174 16.43 6.68 8.07
C GLY A 174 15.97 6.23 6.67
N ARG A 175 16.17 4.94 6.33
CA ARG A 175 15.69 4.30 5.10
C ARG A 175 14.37 3.53 5.32
N GLY A 176 13.86 3.53 6.56
CA GLY A 176 12.60 2.90 6.92
C GLY A 176 11.41 3.84 6.74
N TYR A 177 10.34 3.36 6.11
CA TYR A 177 9.14 4.16 5.82
C TYR A 177 9.50 5.49 5.11
N ALA A 178 10.38 5.41 4.13
CA ALA A 178 11.11 6.53 3.54
C ALA A 178 10.30 7.21 2.42
N LEU A 179 9.17 7.84 2.82
CA LEU A 179 8.20 8.43 1.87
C LEU A 179 8.82 9.54 1.02
N ALA A 180 9.58 10.47 1.66
CA ALA A 180 10.21 11.56 0.93
C ALA A 180 11.31 11.04 0.01
N SER A 181 12.16 10.11 0.46
CA SER A 181 13.22 9.53 -0.38
C SER A 181 12.65 8.82 -1.62
N LEU A 182 11.56 8.06 -1.49
CA LEU A 182 10.86 7.44 -2.62
C LEU A 182 10.29 8.51 -3.57
N HIS A 183 9.58 9.52 -3.02
CA HIS A 183 8.98 10.59 -3.81
C HIS A 183 10.04 11.42 -4.56
N ASP A 184 11.11 11.83 -3.87
CA ASP A 184 12.18 12.64 -4.43
C ASP A 184 13.01 11.88 -5.50
N ALA A 185 13.07 10.55 -5.38
CA ALA A 185 13.62 9.68 -6.42
C ALA A 185 12.67 9.49 -7.63
N GLY A 186 11.47 10.09 -7.60
CA GLY A 186 10.49 10.05 -8.68
C GLY A 186 9.53 8.87 -8.63
N ALA A 187 9.54 8.07 -7.57
CA ALA A 187 8.59 6.97 -7.41
C ALA A 187 7.14 7.48 -7.26
N THR A 188 6.20 6.79 -7.88
CA THR A 188 4.78 7.00 -7.63
C THR A 188 4.42 6.38 -6.29
N LEU A 189 3.84 7.19 -5.38
CA LEU A 189 3.35 6.71 -4.09
C LEU A 189 1.85 6.38 -4.18
N LEU A 190 1.44 5.34 -3.46
CA LEU A 190 0.05 5.02 -3.15
C LEU A 190 -0.07 4.83 -1.65
N LEU A 191 -0.91 5.62 -0.98
CA LEU A 191 -1.08 5.53 0.46
C LEU A 191 -2.28 4.63 0.82
N GLY A 192 -2.09 3.79 1.83
CA GLY A 192 -3.12 2.90 2.36
C GLY A 192 -2.98 2.67 3.86
N SER A 193 -3.95 1.98 4.45
CA SER A 193 -3.99 1.68 5.88
C SER A 193 -3.52 0.26 6.21
N ASP A 194 -3.67 -0.68 5.27
CA ASP A 194 -3.53 -2.12 5.54
C ASP A 194 -4.47 -2.56 6.70
N ALA A 195 -5.68 -2.00 6.72
CA ALA A 195 -6.65 -2.33 7.76
C ALA A 195 -6.92 -3.85 7.84
N PRO A 196 -6.99 -4.44 9.03
CA PRO A 196 -7.13 -3.80 10.35
C PRO A 196 -5.82 -3.49 11.10
N VAL A 197 -4.65 -3.59 10.45
CA VAL A 197 -3.36 -3.29 11.10
C VAL A 197 -3.29 -1.83 11.51
N ALA A 198 -3.69 -0.91 10.62
CA ALA A 198 -3.95 0.48 10.98
C ALA A 198 -5.45 0.82 10.77
N PRO A 199 -5.96 1.92 11.34
CA PRO A 199 -7.32 2.37 11.12
C PRO A 199 -7.63 2.55 9.63
N LEU A 200 -8.85 2.17 9.21
CA LEU A 200 -9.30 2.29 7.83
C LEU A 200 -9.45 3.76 7.36
N ASP A 201 -9.46 4.70 8.29
CA ASP A 201 -9.61 6.13 8.02
C ASP A 201 -8.41 6.68 7.22
N PRO A 202 -8.59 7.14 5.97
CA PRO A 202 -7.50 7.67 5.15
C PRO A 202 -6.88 8.93 5.71
N TRP A 203 -7.60 9.70 6.52
CA TRP A 203 -7.07 10.92 7.14
C TRP A 203 -5.99 10.64 8.18
N VAL A 204 -6.10 9.50 8.89
CA VAL A 204 -5.04 9.00 9.78
C VAL A 204 -3.76 8.73 8.98
N THR A 205 -3.88 8.08 7.83
CA THR A 205 -2.77 7.78 6.93
C THR A 205 -2.12 9.06 6.39
N ILE A 206 -2.92 10.03 5.93
CA ILE A 206 -2.45 11.33 5.43
C ILE A 206 -1.75 12.10 6.56
N ALA A 207 -2.33 12.16 7.75
CA ALA A 207 -1.74 12.82 8.91
C ALA A 207 -0.36 12.24 9.27
N ALA A 208 -0.24 10.90 9.26
CA ALA A 208 1.04 10.23 9.52
C ALA A 208 2.10 10.53 8.46
N ALA A 209 1.71 10.63 7.18
CA ALA A 209 2.62 10.97 6.10
C ALA A 209 3.15 12.41 6.20
N VAL A 210 2.29 13.36 6.62
CA VAL A 210 2.62 14.78 6.73
C VAL A 210 3.34 15.11 8.03
N GLY A 211 2.91 14.53 9.15
CA GLY A 211 3.38 14.91 10.49
C GLY A 211 4.49 14.03 11.04
N ARG A 212 4.42 12.71 10.82
CA ARG A 212 5.36 11.72 11.37
C ARG A 212 5.45 11.72 12.89
N SER A 213 4.40 12.10 13.62
CA SER A 213 4.48 12.32 15.07
C SER A 213 3.48 11.54 15.92
N ARG A 214 2.20 11.55 15.58
CA ARG A 214 1.10 10.96 16.39
C ARG A 214 1.19 11.32 17.89
N GLY A 215 1.24 12.64 18.19
CA GLY A 215 1.31 13.15 19.57
C GLY A 215 2.64 12.94 20.29
N ARG A 216 3.70 12.54 19.56
CA ARG A 216 5.09 12.41 20.05
C ARG A 216 5.99 13.33 19.22
N GLU A 217 7.28 13.43 19.59
CA GLU A 217 8.26 14.06 18.70
C GLU A 217 8.29 13.36 17.35
N PRO A 218 8.39 14.12 16.25
CA PRO A 218 8.43 13.52 14.91
C PRO A 218 9.56 12.51 14.76
N TRP A 219 9.25 11.38 14.15
CA TRP A 219 10.22 10.33 13.85
C TRP A 219 10.63 10.41 12.39
N HIS A 220 11.93 10.64 12.13
CA HIS A 220 12.46 10.91 10.80
C HIS A 220 11.65 12.00 10.06
N PRO A 221 11.65 13.26 10.60
CA PRO A 221 10.89 14.35 9.98
C PRO A 221 11.34 14.69 8.55
N GLU A 222 12.55 14.30 8.17
CA GLU A 222 13.06 14.38 6.79
C GLU A 222 12.30 13.48 5.80
N GLN A 223 11.57 12.50 6.31
CA GLN A 223 10.75 11.61 5.49
C GLN A 223 9.27 12.07 5.37
N ARG A 224 8.95 13.29 5.80
CA ARG A 224 7.64 13.90 5.57
C ARG A 224 7.42 14.17 4.09
N ILE A 225 6.18 14.04 3.66
CA ILE A 225 5.72 14.55 2.36
C ILE A 225 4.70 15.66 2.57
N SER A 226 4.50 16.50 1.55
CA SER A 226 3.51 17.57 1.64
C SER A 226 2.09 17.02 1.67
N ALA A 227 1.14 17.78 2.22
CA ALA A 227 -0.27 17.42 2.22
C ALA A 227 -0.79 17.23 0.77
N GLN A 228 -0.29 18.01 -0.18
CA GLN A 228 -0.64 17.87 -1.60
C GLN A 228 -0.21 16.51 -2.15
N VAL A 229 1.03 16.07 -1.86
CA VAL A 229 1.54 14.76 -2.29
C VAL A 229 0.78 13.64 -1.61
N ALA A 230 0.54 13.75 -0.29
CA ALA A 230 -0.21 12.75 0.48
C ALA A 230 -1.65 12.58 -0.01
N LEU A 231 -2.34 13.68 -0.31
CA LEU A 231 -3.68 13.64 -0.91
C LEU A 231 -3.67 13.01 -2.30
N ALA A 232 -2.76 13.43 -3.18
CA ALA A 232 -2.64 12.87 -4.52
C ALA A 232 -2.36 11.35 -4.49
N ALA A 233 -1.57 10.88 -3.52
CA ALA A 233 -1.28 9.47 -3.32
C ALA A 233 -2.41 8.67 -2.63
N SER A 234 -3.46 9.36 -2.12
CA SER A 234 -4.60 8.76 -1.43
C SER A 234 -5.87 8.70 -2.28
N VAL A 235 -5.85 9.26 -3.49
CA VAL A 235 -7.01 9.33 -4.40
C VAL A 235 -6.65 8.75 -5.77
N GLU A 236 -7.65 8.18 -6.45
CA GLU A 236 -7.44 7.61 -7.79
C GLU A 236 -7.68 8.62 -8.91
N THR A 237 -8.51 9.64 -8.66
CA THR A 237 -8.93 10.63 -9.65
C THR A 237 -8.91 12.03 -9.05
N GLN A 238 -8.81 13.03 -9.92
CA GLN A 238 -8.98 14.44 -9.55
C GLN A 238 -10.44 14.86 -9.73
N VAL A 239 -10.83 15.94 -9.04
CA VAL A 239 -12.15 16.54 -9.20
C VAL A 239 -12.16 17.33 -10.50
N GLU A 240 -12.73 16.74 -11.54
CA GLU A 240 -12.85 17.36 -12.87
C GLU A 240 -14.15 16.96 -13.56
N VAL A 241 -14.56 17.74 -14.56
CA VAL A 241 -15.76 17.45 -15.34
C VAL A 241 -15.56 16.17 -16.16
N GLY A 242 -16.45 15.19 -15.94
CA GLY A 242 -16.39 13.88 -16.61
C GLY A 242 -15.77 12.78 -15.76
N ALA A 243 -15.12 13.10 -14.64
CA ALA A 243 -14.66 12.10 -13.68
C ALA A 243 -15.84 11.44 -12.93
N ILE A 244 -15.62 10.21 -12.44
CA ILE A 244 -16.60 9.55 -11.56
C ILE A 244 -16.72 10.38 -10.28
N ALA A 245 -17.96 10.69 -9.89
CA ALA A 245 -18.24 11.48 -8.70
C ALA A 245 -18.14 10.63 -7.41
N ASP A 246 -16.95 10.07 -7.15
CA ASP A 246 -16.53 9.48 -5.87
C ASP A 246 -15.84 10.60 -5.10
N LEU A 247 -16.56 11.26 -4.18
CA LEU A 247 -16.13 12.53 -3.57
C LEU A 247 -16.24 12.46 -2.04
N ALA A 248 -15.34 13.18 -1.37
CA ALA A 248 -15.48 13.52 0.04
C ALA A 248 -15.52 15.04 0.21
N VAL A 249 -16.50 15.53 0.98
CA VAL A 249 -16.60 16.94 1.39
C VAL A 249 -16.11 17.02 2.83
N VAL A 250 -15.11 17.83 3.07
CA VAL A 250 -14.48 18.03 4.38
C VAL A 250 -14.67 19.45 4.86
N GLU A 251 -14.63 19.67 6.18
CA GLU A 251 -14.88 20.99 6.77
C GLU A 251 -13.62 21.85 6.88
N LEU A 252 -12.43 21.23 6.77
CA LEU A 252 -11.15 21.94 6.80
C LEU A 252 -10.42 21.78 5.47
N ASP A 253 -9.66 22.80 5.09
CA ASP A 253 -8.76 22.70 3.94
C ASP A 253 -7.59 21.79 4.27
N PRO A 254 -7.50 20.59 3.67
CA PRO A 254 -6.45 19.62 4.00
C PRO A 254 -5.06 20.08 3.58
N LEU A 255 -4.93 21.05 2.66
CA LEU A 255 -3.63 21.56 2.23
C LEU A 255 -2.98 22.49 3.27
N THR A 256 -3.79 23.06 4.17
CA THR A 256 -3.34 23.99 5.22
C THR A 256 -3.52 23.45 6.64
N ALA A 257 -4.25 22.34 6.79
CA ALA A 257 -4.49 21.71 8.08
C ALA A 257 -3.19 21.10 8.66
N GLY A 258 -3.01 21.28 9.97
CA GLY A 258 -1.92 20.61 10.71
C GLY A 258 -2.21 19.11 10.92
N GLU A 259 -1.20 18.34 11.38
CA GLU A 259 -1.29 16.90 11.56
C GLU A 259 -2.50 16.47 12.41
N GLU A 260 -2.73 17.09 13.57
CA GLU A 260 -3.86 16.74 14.45
C GLU A 260 -5.22 17.05 13.80
N GLN A 261 -5.30 18.12 13.00
CA GLN A 261 -6.50 18.46 12.26
C GLN A 261 -6.75 17.48 11.11
N LEU A 262 -5.69 17.06 10.42
CA LEU A 262 -5.78 15.99 9.40
C LEU A 262 -6.23 14.67 10.03
N ARG A 263 -5.64 14.27 11.16
CA ARG A 263 -5.96 13.04 11.87
C ARG A 263 -7.41 12.98 12.35
N GLY A 264 -8.00 14.10 12.67
CA GLY A 264 -9.38 14.24 13.09
C GLY A 264 -10.27 14.96 12.06
N MET A 265 -9.96 14.87 10.77
CA MET A 265 -10.65 15.58 9.69
C MET A 265 -12.16 15.38 9.73
N PRO A 266 -12.96 16.45 9.93
CA PRO A 266 -14.40 16.33 9.88
C PRO A 266 -14.87 16.11 8.43
N VAL A 267 -15.50 14.98 8.16
CA VAL A 267 -16.10 14.65 6.85
C VAL A 267 -17.58 14.97 6.88
N ALA A 268 -17.99 16.02 6.14
CA ALA A 268 -19.36 16.48 6.08
C ALA A 268 -20.25 15.59 5.19
N ALA A 269 -19.70 15.08 4.08
CA ALA A 269 -20.42 14.15 3.22
C ALA A 269 -19.46 13.29 2.40
N THR A 270 -19.91 12.10 2.00
CA THR A 270 -19.28 11.27 0.98
C THR A 270 -20.25 10.87 -0.12
N PHE A 271 -19.71 10.74 -1.33
CA PHE A 271 -20.47 10.36 -2.51
C PHE A 271 -19.77 9.19 -3.20
N LEU A 272 -20.56 8.26 -3.72
CA LEU A 272 -20.13 7.17 -4.57
C LEU A 272 -20.92 7.22 -5.88
N ALA A 273 -20.23 7.50 -6.98
CA ALA A 273 -20.84 7.72 -8.29
C ALA A 273 -22.00 8.77 -8.24
N GLY A 274 -21.82 9.83 -7.47
CA GLY A 274 -22.78 10.89 -7.26
C GLY A 274 -23.92 10.60 -6.25
N ARG A 275 -24.00 9.38 -5.74
CA ARG A 275 -24.96 9.01 -4.70
C ARG A 275 -24.37 9.29 -3.31
N VAL A 276 -25.10 9.98 -2.47
CA VAL A 276 -24.70 10.21 -1.06
C VAL A 276 -24.60 8.88 -0.32
N THR A 277 -23.45 8.63 0.31
CA THR A 277 -23.20 7.45 1.16
C THR A 277 -23.04 7.81 2.63
N HIS A 278 -22.69 9.07 2.91
CA HIS A 278 -22.67 9.64 4.26
C HIS A 278 -22.99 11.14 4.16
N SER A 279 -23.71 11.70 5.14
CA SER A 279 -23.91 13.13 5.30
C SER A 279 -24.26 13.49 6.73
N VAL A 280 -23.67 14.60 7.19
CA VAL A 280 -24.04 15.31 8.43
C VAL A 280 -24.55 16.73 8.14
N LEU A 281 -24.77 17.03 6.87
CA LEU A 281 -25.31 18.30 6.36
C LEU A 281 -26.84 18.31 6.51
#